data_986a904325a14b1b754a97299ed1264b
#
_entry.id   986a904325a14b1b754a97299ed1264b
#
_cell.length_a   1.000
_cell.length_b   1.000
_cell.length_c   1.000
_cell.angle_alpha   90.00
_cell.angle_beta   90.00
_cell.angle_gamma   90.00
#
_symmetry.space_group_name_H-M   'P 1'
#
loop_
_entity.id
_entity.type
_entity.pdbx_description
1 polymer ?
#
loop_
_entity_poly.entity_id
_entity_poly.type
_entity_poly.pdbx_seq_one_letter_code
_entity_poly.pdbx_strand_id
1 'polypeptide(L)' 'MIGFVGLSHLGLNYSLATAAKGFDVVAYDPDTELVRRLQAGEFPIEEPGFRELHERHHSKLRYTSDAADLASCNLVFYS' A
#
# COMPACT_ATOMS: atom_id res chain seq x y z
N MET A 1 -8.94 -2.05 10.12
CA MET A 1 -7.86 -2.11 9.11
C MET A 1 -8.46 -2.07 7.72
N ILE A 2 -7.89 -1.31 6.85
CA ILE A 2 -8.41 -1.10 5.49
C ILE A 2 -7.46 -1.75 4.49
N GLY A 3 -8.02 -2.52 3.55
CA GLY A 3 -7.26 -3.21 2.54
C GLY A 3 -7.43 -2.60 1.15
N PHE A 4 -6.36 -2.61 0.37
CA PHE A 4 -6.38 -2.23 -1.03
C PHE A 4 -5.82 -3.37 -1.87
N VAL A 5 -6.52 -3.72 -2.93
CA VAL A 5 -6.11 -4.78 -3.87
C VAL A 5 -5.78 -4.13 -5.20
N GLY A 6 -4.54 -4.35 -5.65
CA GLY A 6 -4.02 -3.74 -6.86
C GLY A 6 -3.23 -2.48 -6.54
N LEU A 7 -1.92 -2.55 -6.75
CA LEU A 7 -1.01 -1.45 -6.41
C LEU A 7 -0.45 -0.79 -7.67
N SER A 8 -1.32 -0.55 -8.64
CA SER A 8 -1.05 0.38 -9.73
C SER A 8 -0.94 1.79 -9.17
N HIS A 9 -0.72 2.78 -10.02
CA HIS A 9 -0.60 4.17 -9.60
C HIS A 9 -1.74 4.59 -8.66
N LEU A 10 -2.97 4.30 -9.03
CA LEU A 10 -4.15 4.73 -8.28
C LEU A 10 -4.26 4.00 -6.92
N GLY A 11 -4.09 2.68 -6.93
CA GLY A 11 -4.17 1.88 -5.71
C GLY A 11 -3.08 2.25 -4.72
N LEU A 12 -1.87 2.50 -5.20
CA LEU A 12 -0.75 2.92 -4.37
C LEU A 12 -1.02 4.30 -3.76
N ASN A 13 -1.51 5.23 -4.56
CA ASN A 13 -1.83 6.57 -4.09
C ASN A 13 -2.90 6.54 -2.99
N TYR A 14 -3.97 5.77 -3.20
CA TYR A 14 -5.02 5.64 -2.19
C TYR A 14 -4.52 4.98 -0.91
N SER A 15 -3.67 3.96 -1.04
CA SER A 15 -3.09 3.27 0.13
C SER A 15 -2.28 4.24 0.98
N LEU A 16 -1.42 5.03 0.35
CA LEU A 16 -0.59 6.01 1.05
C LEU A 16 -1.43 7.12 1.67
N ALA A 17 -2.41 7.64 0.94
CA ALA A 17 -3.28 8.69 1.45
C ALA A 17 -4.11 8.23 2.65
N THR A 18 -4.57 6.99 2.62
CA THR A 18 -5.36 6.42 3.72
C THR A 18 -4.50 6.23 4.97
N ALA A 19 -3.28 5.73 4.80
CA ALA A 19 -2.33 5.62 5.91
C ALA A 19 -1.98 6.99 6.50
N ALA A 20 -1.86 8.00 5.65
CA ALA A 20 -1.56 9.36 6.08
C ALA A 20 -2.67 9.95 6.95
N LYS A 21 -3.89 9.46 6.81
CA LYS A 21 -5.02 9.87 7.66
C LYS A 21 -5.07 9.12 9.00
N GLY A 22 -4.14 8.21 9.23
CA GLY A 22 -4.02 7.50 10.51
C GLY A 22 -4.65 6.12 10.53
N PHE A 23 -5.14 5.61 9.41
CA PHE A 23 -5.70 4.26 9.34
C PHE A 23 -4.61 3.22 9.14
N ASP A 24 -4.78 2.05 9.72
CA ASP A 24 -3.93 0.91 9.42
C ASP A 24 -4.35 0.31 8.07
N VAL A 25 -3.38 0.13 7.17
CA VAL A 25 -3.64 -0.25 5.79
C VAL A 25 -2.85 -1.50 5.40
N VAL A 26 -3.52 -2.42 4.72
CA VAL A 26 -2.88 -3.54 4.03
C VAL A 26 -3.00 -3.28 2.53
N ALA A 27 -1.87 -3.17 1.86
CA ALA A 27 -1.81 -2.92 0.42
C ALA A 27 -1.31 -4.18 -0.27
N TYR A 28 -2.19 -4.83 -1.00
CA TYR A 28 -1.94 -6.14 -1.62
C TYR A 28 -1.81 -6.03 -3.13
N ASP A 29 -0.84 -6.76 -3.67
CA ASP A 29 -0.73 -7.02 -5.10
C ASP A 29 -0.13 -8.40 -5.31
N PRO A 30 -0.62 -9.20 -6.26
CA PRO A 30 -0.05 -10.52 -6.53
C PRO A 30 1.34 -10.48 -7.16
N ASP A 31 1.77 -9.33 -7.65
CA ASP A 31 3.10 -9.14 -8.23
C ASP A 31 4.13 -9.05 -7.09
N THR A 32 4.83 -10.15 -6.83
CA THR A 32 5.79 -10.24 -5.74
C THR A 32 6.97 -9.29 -5.91
N GLU A 33 7.40 -9.05 -7.15
CA GLU A 33 8.50 -8.13 -7.42
C GLU A 33 8.11 -6.69 -7.14
N LEU A 34 6.91 -6.30 -7.54
CA LEU A 34 6.39 -4.97 -7.24
C LEU A 34 6.32 -4.76 -5.72
N VAL A 35 5.75 -5.73 -5.01
CA VAL A 35 5.63 -5.63 -3.55
C VAL A 35 7.00 -5.53 -2.89
N ARG A 36 7.96 -6.32 -3.34
CA ARG A 36 9.32 -6.27 -2.80
C ARG A 36 9.93 -4.87 -2.96
N ARG A 37 9.73 -4.25 -4.12
CA ARG A 37 10.24 -2.90 -4.37
C ARG A 37 9.57 -1.87 -3.49
N LEU A 38 8.26 -1.97 -3.32
CA LEU A 38 7.52 -1.06 -2.46
C LEU A 38 7.96 -1.18 -1.00
N GLN A 39 8.21 -2.41 -0.54
CA GLN A 39 8.74 -2.64 0.82
C GLN A 39 10.11 -2.01 1.01
N ALA A 40 10.89 -1.91 -0.06
CA ALA A 40 12.21 -1.28 -0.04
C ALA A 40 12.15 0.25 -0.23
N GLY A 41 10.96 0.82 -0.41
CA GLY A 41 10.79 2.24 -0.65
C GLY A 41 11.03 2.67 -2.09
N GLU A 42 11.05 1.72 -3.02
CA GLU A 42 11.24 1.98 -4.44
C GLU A 42 9.89 2.02 -5.13
N PHE A 43 9.52 3.16 -5.68
CA PHE A 43 8.22 3.33 -6.32
C PHE A 43 8.35 3.25 -7.84
N PRO A 44 7.41 2.56 -8.53
CA PRO A 44 7.49 2.38 -9.97
C PRO A 44 7.24 3.68 -10.76
N ILE A 45 6.66 4.66 -10.09
CA ILE A 45 6.34 5.95 -10.70
C ILE A 45 6.97 7.04 -9.85
N GLU A 46 7.72 7.93 -10.48
CA GLU A 46 8.29 9.09 -9.83
C GLU A 46 7.21 10.14 -9.63
N GLU A 47 6.59 10.09 -8.47
CA GLU A 47 5.62 11.11 -8.08
C GLU A 47 6.12 11.76 -6.79
N PRO A 48 6.24 13.09 -6.76
CA PRO A 48 6.94 13.78 -5.66
C PRO A 48 6.40 13.51 -4.26
N GLY A 49 5.14 13.16 -4.13
CA GLY A 49 4.55 12.93 -2.83
C GLY A 49 4.72 11.52 -2.27
N PHE A 50 4.97 10.52 -3.13
CA PHE A 50 4.93 9.11 -2.71
C PHE A 50 5.99 8.76 -1.69
N ARG A 51 7.22 9.12 -1.94
CA ARG A 51 8.33 8.79 -1.06
C ARG A 51 8.15 9.43 0.31
N GLU A 52 7.75 10.69 0.34
CA GLU A 52 7.53 11.40 1.59
C GLU A 52 6.40 10.77 2.40
N LEU A 53 5.28 10.43 1.75
CA LEU A 53 4.17 9.76 2.44
C LEU A 53 4.59 8.41 2.98
N HIS A 54 5.35 7.64 2.21
CA HIS A 54 5.86 6.35 2.66
C HIS A 54 6.75 6.51 3.88
N GLU A 55 7.70 7.42 3.85
CA GLU A 55 8.64 7.64 4.96
C GLU A 55 7.92 8.06 6.24
N ARG A 56 6.89 8.88 6.13
CA ARG A 56 6.13 9.36 7.28
C ARG A 56 5.17 8.32 7.85
N HIS A 57 4.58 7.49 7.00
CA HIS A 57 3.43 6.67 7.39
C HIS A 57 3.60 5.17 7.17
N HIS A 58 4.80 4.69 6.83
CA HIS A 58 5.01 3.27 6.54
C HIS A 58 4.72 2.36 7.73
N SER A 59 4.77 2.86 8.95
CA SER A 59 4.41 2.06 10.13
C SER A 59 2.93 1.68 10.15
N LYS A 60 2.09 2.39 9.39
CA LYS A 60 0.65 2.14 9.27
C LYS A 60 0.30 1.39 7.99
N LEU A 61 1.27 1.13 7.13
CA LEU A 61 1.05 0.59 5.79
C LEU A 61 1.89 -0.67 5.59
N ARG A 62 1.22 -1.78 5.34
CA ARG A 62 1.86 -3.05 5.05
C ARG A 62 1.65 -3.41 3.59
N TYR A 63 2.74 -3.49 2.84
CA TYR A 63 2.70 -4.02 1.48
C TYR A 63 2.85 -5.54 1.54
N THR A 64 2.00 -6.25 0.81
CA THR A 64 2.03 -7.71 0.83
C THR A 64 1.61 -8.30 -0.51
N SER A 65 2.16 -9.46 -0.83
CA SER A 65 1.71 -10.29 -1.95
C SER A 65 0.95 -11.52 -1.46
N ASP A 66 0.68 -11.62 -0.16
CA ASP A 66 -0.09 -12.71 0.42
C ASP A 66 -1.53 -12.25 0.69
N ALA A 67 -2.47 -12.80 -0.08
CA ALA A 67 -3.88 -12.43 0.04
C ALA A 67 -4.46 -12.76 1.42
N ALA A 68 -3.85 -13.68 2.17
CA ALA A 68 -4.30 -13.99 3.52
C ALA A 68 -4.20 -12.80 4.46
N ASP A 69 -3.31 -11.86 4.18
CA ASP A 69 -3.16 -10.66 4.98
C ASP A 69 -4.38 -9.73 4.91
N LEU A 70 -5.24 -9.92 3.92
CA LEU A 70 -6.48 -9.14 3.80
C LEU A 70 -7.58 -9.63 4.75
N ALA A 71 -7.41 -10.79 5.36
CA ALA A 71 -8.44 -11.39 6.21
C ALA A 71 -8.78 -10.54 7.44
N SER A 72 -7.84 -9.73 7.91
CA SER A 72 -8.05 -8.86 9.06
C SER A 72 -8.66 -7.51 8.70
N CYS A 73 -8.90 -7.25 7.41
CA CYS A 73 -9.44 -5.98 6.97
C CYS A 73 -10.95 -5.93 7.11
N ASN A 74 -11.46 -4.82 7.64
CA ASN A 74 -12.89 -4.56 7.77
C ASN A 74 -13.50 -4.11 6.44
N LEU A 75 -12.69 -3.47 5.60
CA LEU A 75 -13.09 -2.89 4.33
C LEU A 75 -11.97 -3.08 3.33
N VAL A 76 -12.29 -3.55 2.14
CA VAL A 76 -11.30 -3.79 1.08
C VAL A 76 -11.74 -3.10 -0.20
N PHE A 77 -10.85 -2.31 -0.78
CA PHE A 77 -11.07 -1.63 -2.05
C PHE A 77 -10.25 -2.30 -3.14
N TYR A 78 -10.85 -2.44 -4.32
CA TYR A 78 -10.20 -2.97 -5.51
C TYR A 78 -9.96 -1.86 -6.51
N SER A 79 -8.76 -1.83 -7.06
CA SER A 79 -8.42 -0.82 -8.06
C SER A 79 -7.82 -1.41 -9.33
#